data_69192e127cbc0aea64381b92a8a7fd1e
#
_entry.id   69192e127cbc0aea64381b92a8a7fd1e
#
_cell.length_a   1.000
_cell.length_b   1.000
_cell.length_c   1.000
_cell.angle_alpha   90.00
_cell.angle_beta   90.00
_cell.angle_gamma   90.00
#
_symmetry.space_group_name_H-M   'P 1'
#
loop_
_entity.id
_entity.type
_entity.pdbx_description
1 polymer ?
#
loop_
_entity_poly.entity_id
_entity_poly.type
_entity_poly.pdbx_seq_one_letter_code
_entity_poly.pdbx_strand_id
1 'polypeptide(L)'
;MTTQPRSAQAMTIWLVGLSVYFVAVLQRSSLAVAGLLAAERFDISAAQLSTFVVLQLLIYALMQVPVGLLVDRFGPRRVLLTGTLILTCAQLSFAFADTYVWALSSRFFVGVGDAMTFVCVLRLVNSWFPTRRIPLMTQLTGVLGQLGAVAAAVPMTWALAAWGWTNAYLATSACGAVLLVATLVVVRDSLEMRSVSGPMLGLSGIKDSLAASWEHPGTRLGFWMHFSTQFSATVMGLLWGYPFFVEGQGLSSEAAGLLLTIMVLSIMAFGPTFAWLITRWPWHRSTLVLIVIASIAAMWAVVLAWPGAAPYWLLVVLVVICGMGGPASMVGFDLGRTSNPVFRVSTATGIINQGGFIASLTTVALIGLILDWRTPAGDSGYPPEAFTWAMSAQFLLWGLGATQIWRYRRKGRARLLRDDPELWSQQSGRP
;
A
#
# COMPACT_ATOMS: atom_id res chain seq x y z
N MET A 1 -35.88 -7.65 9.60
CA MET A 1 -34.88 -7.97 10.63
C MET A 1 -33.59 -8.36 9.93
N THR A 2 -32.63 -7.45 9.80
CA THR A 2 -31.31 -7.76 9.24
C THR A 2 -30.54 -8.57 10.30
N THR A 3 -30.36 -9.85 10.06
CA THR A 3 -29.54 -10.72 10.91
C THR A 3 -28.11 -10.15 10.96
N GLN A 4 -27.69 -9.65 12.12
CA GLN A 4 -26.31 -9.21 12.32
C GLN A 4 -25.36 -10.42 12.08
N PRO A 5 -24.28 -10.24 11.32
CA PRO A 5 -23.29 -11.32 11.13
C PRO A 5 -22.80 -11.80 12.49
N ARG A 6 -22.73 -13.11 12.69
CA ARG A 6 -22.06 -13.68 13.86
C ARG A 6 -20.61 -13.16 13.83
N SER A 7 -20.19 -12.49 14.89
CA SER A 7 -18.85 -11.87 14.97
C SER A 7 -17.72 -12.84 14.61
N ALA A 8 -17.87 -14.12 14.95
CA ALA A 8 -16.93 -15.19 14.60
C ALA A 8 -16.84 -15.42 13.09
N GLN A 9 -17.96 -15.45 12.37
CA GLN A 9 -17.96 -15.66 10.91
C GLN A 9 -17.31 -14.49 10.17
N ALA A 10 -17.61 -13.25 10.55
CA ALA A 10 -16.97 -12.06 9.98
C ALA A 10 -15.46 -12.10 10.20
N MET A 11 -15.03 -12.49 11.41
CA MET A 11 -13.61 -12.60 11.75
C MET A 11 -12.91 -13.69 10.92
N THR A 12 -13.53 -14.87 10.76
CA THR A 12 -12.96 -15.97 9.97
C THR A 12 -12.79 -15.57 8.49
N ILE A 13 -13.81 -14.91 7.90
CA ILE A 13 -13.74 -14.45 6.50
C ILE A 13 -12.63 -13.40 6.34
N TRP A 14 -12.54 -12.46 7.27
CA TRP A 14 -11.49 -11.46 7.26
C TRP A 14 -10.11 -12.07 7.43
N LEU A 15 -9.93 -13.02 8.36
CA LEU A 15 -8.65 -13.70 8.58
C LEU A 15 -8.19 -14.46 7.33
N VAL A 16 -9.09 -15.15 6.63
CA VAL A 16 -8.72 -15.82 5.36
C VAL A 16 -8.32 -14.80 4.31
N GLY A 17 -9.09 -13.73 4.13
CA GLY A 17 -8.73 -12.65 3.20
C GLY A 17 -7.40 -11.97 3.56
N LEU A 18 -7.19 -11.68 4.85
CA LEU A 18 -5.94 -11.12 5.37
C LEU A 18 -4.76 -12.05 5.10
N SER A 19 -4.92 -13.36 5.30
CA SER A 19 -3.87 -14.36 5.03
C SER A 19 -3.50 -14.40 3.55
N VAL A 20 -4.49 -14.26 2.65
CA VAL A 20 -4.22 -14.12 1.20
C VAL A 20 -3.40 -12.86 0.93
N TYR A 21 -3.79 -11.73 1.51
CA TYR A 21 -3.05 -10.48 1.35
C TYR A 21 -1.62 -10.56 1.95
N PHE A 22 -1.48 -11.19 3.12
CA PHE A 22 -0.17 -11.45 3.74
C PHE A 22 0.75 -12.27 2.82
N VAL A 23 0.25 -13.38 2.25
CA VAL A 23 1.03 -14.21 1.31
C VAL A 23 1.33 -13.47 0.02
N ALA A 24 0.41 -12.64 -0.48
CA ALA A 24 0.66 -11.78 -1.63
C ALA A 24 1.82 -10.80 -1.37
N VAL A 25 1.85 -10.16 -0.20
CA VAL A 25 2.94 -9.26 0.21
C VAL A 25 4.26 -10.03 0.39
N LEU A 26 4.23 -11.24 0.98
CA LEU A 26 5.40 -12.12 1.09
C LEU A 26 5.96 -12.43 -0.31
N GLN A 27 5.12 -12.88 -1.23
CA GLN A 27 5.52 -13.23 -2.59
C GLN A 27 6.06 -12.03 -3.36
N ARG A 28 5.43 -10.86 -3.20
CA ARG A 28 5.92 -9.60 -3.76
C ARG A 28 7.32 -9.25 -3.27
N SER A 29 7.54 -9.37 -1.96
CA SER A 29 8.77 -8.94 -1.30
C SER A 29 9.90 -9.97 -1.34
N SER A 30 9.60 -11.23 -1.75
CA SER A 30 10.56 -12.35 -1.72
C SER A 30 11.80 -12.12 -2.58
N LEU A 31 11.68 -11.35 -3.66
CA LEU A 31 12.80 -11.06 -4.54
C LEU A 31 13.83 -10.10 -3.90
N ALA A 32 13.44 -9.31 -2.91
CA ALA A 32 14.38 -8.43 -2.22
C ALA A 32 15.52 -9.22 -1.54
N VAL A 33 15.22 -10.42 -1.04
CA VAL A 33 16.22 -11.32 -0.40
C VAL A 33 16.79 -12.35 -1.37
N ALA A 34 16.10 -12.65 -2.46
CA ALA A 34 16.54 -13.61 -3.47
C ALA A 34 17.33 -12.94 -4.62
N GLY A 35 17.58 -11.63 -4.56
CA GLY A 35 18.11 -10.85 -5.69
C GLY A 35 19.46 -11.36 -6.19
N LEU A 36 20.42 -11.65 -5.31
CA LEU A 36 21.72 -12.18 -5.71
C LEU A 36 21.59 -13.57 -6.33
N LEU A 37 20.77 -14.45 -5.73
CA LEU A 37 20.50 -15.77 -6.30
C LEU A 37 19.78 -15.68 -7.66
N ALA A 38 18.90 -14.69 -7.81
CA ALA A 38 18.23 -14.43 -9.10
C ALA A 38 19.23 -13.94 -10.16
N ALA A 39 20.15 -13.05 -9.79
CA ALA A 39 21.17 -12.55 -10.70
C ALA A 39 22.08 -13.69 -11.19
N GLU A 40 22.52 -14.57 -10.32
CA GLU A 40 23.30 -15.77 -10.66
C GLU A 40 22.48 -16.76 -11.49
N ARG A 41 21.25 -17.09 -11.06
CA ARG A 41 20.39 -18.09 -11.71
C ARG A 41 20.03 -17.75 -13.14
N PHE A 42 19.76 -16.47 -13.41
CA PHE A 42 19.30 -16.01 -14.72
C PHE A 42 20.42 -15.35 -15.54
N ASP A 43 21.64 -15.29 -15.02
CA ASP A 43 22.80 -14.62 -15.63
C ASP A 43 22.44 -13.19 -16.07
N ILE A 44 21.98 -12.36 -15.11
CA ILE A 44 21.46 -11.03 -15.39
C ILE A 44 22.22 -9.94 -14.65
N SER A 45 22.26 -8.76 -15.28
CA SER A 45 22.83 -7.55 -14.67
C SER A 45 21.95 -7.00 -13.55
N ALA A 46 22.51 -6.11 -12.70
CA ALA A 46 21.76 -5.39 -11.66
C ALA A 46 20.60 -4.56 -12.24
N ALA A 47 20.79 -3.96 -13.43
CA ALA A 47 19.73 -3.24 -14.13
C ALA A 47 18.56 -4.16 -14.53
N GLN A 48 18.85 -5.35 -15.04
CA GLN A 48 17.84 -6.35 -15.37
C GLN A 48 17.14 -6.89 -14.11
N LEU A 49 17.88 -7.09 -13.01
CA LEU A 49 17.28 -7.46 -11.72
C LEU A 49 16.29 -6.40 -11.24
N SER A 50 16.62 -5.13 -11.36
CA SER A 50 15.74 -4.02 -10.99
C SER A 50 14.43 -4.02 -11.78
N THR A 51 14.42 -4.49 -13.03
CA THR A 51 13.20 -4.55 -13.85
C THR A 51 12.14 -5.47 -13.26
N PHE A 52 12.51 -6.52 -12.53
CA PHE A 52 11.52 -7.39 -11.84
C PHE A 52 10.68 -6.61 -10.85
N VAL A 53 11.33 -5.78 -10.03
CA VAL A 53 10.65 -5.00 -8.98
C VAL A 53 9.83 -3.87 -9.62
N VAL A 54 10.45 -3.14 -10.56
CA VAL A 54 9.78 -2.02 -11.24
C VAL A 54 8.55 -2.50 -12.01
N LEU A 55 8.68 -3.57 -12.80
CA LEU A 55 7.56 -4.15 -13.55
C LEU A 55 6.43 -4.57 -12.62
N GLN A 56 6.73 -5.31 -11.57
CA GLN A 56 5.73 -5.81 -10.64
C GLN A 56 4.98 -4.67 -9.95
N LEU A 57 5.69 -3.64 -9.47
CA LEU A 57 5.07 -2.47 -8.84
C LEU A 57 4.25 -1.63 -9.82
N LEU A 58 4.75 -1.48 -11.05
CA LEU A 58 4.02 -0.78 -12.12
C LEU A 58 2.70 -1.49 -12.44
N ILE A 59 2.75 -2.82 -12.64
CA ILE A 59 1.55 -3.61 -12.90
C ILE A 59 0.59 -3.55 -11.72
N TYR A 60 1.10 -3.68 -10.49
CA TYR A 60 0.29 -3.51 -9.29
C TYR A 60 -0.43 -2.15 -9.28
N ALA A 61 0.28 -1.06 -9.54
CA ALA A 61 -0.29 0.28 -9.57
C ALA A 61 -1.35 0.43 -10.68
N LEU A 62 -1.05 -0.03 -11.91
CA LEU A 62 -1.97 0.05 -13.03
C LEU A 62 -3.24 -0.78 -12.82
N MET A 63 -3.15 -1.90 -12.12
CA MET A 63 -4.28 -2.79 -11.86
C MET A 63 -5.23 -2.29 -10.76
N GLN A 64 -4.88 -1.28 -9.97
CA GLN A 64 -5.72 -0.83 -8.84
C GLN A 64 -7.12 -0.40 -9.28
N VAL A 65 -7.22 0.40 -10.33
CA VAL A 65 -8.51 0.87 -10.87
C VAL A 65 -9.28 -0.27 -11.57
N PRO A 66 -8.70 -1.03 -12.50
CA PRO A 66 -9.34 -2.22 -13.07
C PRO A 66 -9.87 -3.19 -12.00
N VAL A 67 -9.07 -3.49 -10.97
CA VAL A 67 -9.48 -4.37 -9.87
C VAL A 67 -10.67 -3.81 -9.10
N GLY A 68 -10.68 -2.50 -8.82
CA GLY A 68 -11.82 -1.85 -8.19
C GLY A 68 -13.12 -2.08 -8.95
N LEU A 69 -13.10 -1.91 -10.29
CA LEU A 69 -14.23 -2.19 -11.19
C LEU A 69 -14.62 -3.67 -11.18
N LEU A 70 -13.64 -4.57 -11.23
CA LEU A 70 -13.89 -6.03 -11.17
C LEU A 70 -14.56 -6.43 -9.86
N VAL A 71 -14.12 -5.87 -8.72
CA VAL A 71 -14.70 -6.14 -7.40
C VAL A 71 -16.13 -5.62 -7.30
N ASP A 72 -16.39 -4.41 -7.80
CA ASP A 72 -17.76 -3.86 -7.82
C ASP A 72 -18.68 -4.68 -8.74
N ARG A 73 -18.14 -5.25 -9.83
CA ARG A 73 -18.90 -6.07 -10.80
C ARG A 73 -19.12 -7.51 -10.34
N PHE A 74 -18.06 -8.18 -9.91
CA PHE A 74 -18.08 -9.64 -9.69
C PHE A 74 -18.08 -10.03 -8.20
N GLY A 75 -17.97 -9.05 -7.30
CA GLY A 75 -17.84 -9.25 -5.87
C GLY A 75 -16.41 -9.61 -5.43
N PRO A 76 -16.07 -9.34 -4.16
CA PRO A 76 -14.71 -9.56 -3.64
C PRO A 76 -14.30 -11.04 -3.66
N ARG A 77 -15.23 -11.98 -3.44
CA ARG A 77 -14.91 -13.42 -3.41
C ARG A 77 -14.36 -13.93 -4.74
N ARG A 78 -15.04 -13.63 -5.86
CA ARG A 78 -14.60 -14.10 -7.18
C ARG A 78 -13.26 -13.48 -7.58
N VAL A 79 -13.11 -12.18 -7.35
CA VAL A 79 -11.88 -11.47 -7.69
C VAL A 79 -10.71 -11.95 -6.83
N LEU A 80 -10.94 -12.17 -5.52
CA LEU A 80 -9.94 -12.71 -4.62
C LEU A 80 -9.49 -14.14 -5.02
N LEU A 81 -10.46 -15.00 -5.40
CA LEU A 81 -10.15 -16.35 -5.92
C LEU A 81 -9.30 -16.29 -7.19
N THR A 82 -9.67 -15.44 -8.14
CA THR A 82 -8.91 -15.26 -9.39
C THR A 82 -7.52 -14.72 -9.10
N GLY A 83 -7.40 -13.71 -8.23
CA GLY A 83 -6.12 -13.15 -7.83
C GLY A 83 -5.23 -14.17 -7.13
N THR A 84 -5.77 -14.95 -6.20
CA THR A 84 -5.04 -16.00 -5.48
C THR A 84 -4.59 -17.11 -6.43
N LEU A 85 -5.43 -17.49 -7.40
CA LEU A 85 -5.07 -18.48 -8.43
C LEU A 85 -3.92 -17.98 -9.30
N ILE A 86 -4.01 -16.73 -9.80
CA ILE A 86 -2.96 -16.11 -10.61
C ILE A 86 -1.65 -16.04 -9.82
N LEU A 87 -1.70 -15.59 -8.56
CA LEU A 87 -0.54 -15.54 -7.67
C LEU A 87 0.12 -16.91 -7.48
N THR A 88 -0.69 -17.93 -7.19
CA THR A 88 -0.22 -19.31 -6.97
C THR A 88 0.45 -19.85 -8.23
N CYS A 89 -0.19 -19.72 -9.39
CA CYS A 89 0.36 -20.21 -10.66
C CYS A 89 1.61 -19.41 -11.07
N ALA A 90 1.62 -18.09 -10.88
CA ALA A 90 2.76 -17.24 -11.20
C ALA A 90 3.97 -17.56 -10.31
N GLN A 91 3.75 -17.81 -9.03
CA GLN A 91 4.81 -18.18 -8.10
C GLN A 91 5.33 -19.59 -8.37
N LEU A 92 4.45 -20.52 -8.74
CA LEU A 92 4.82 -21.86 -9.21
C LEU A 92 5.68 -21.76 -10.47
N SER A 93 5.27 -20.96 -11.44
CA SER A 93 6.02 -20.69 -12.68
C SER A 93 7.40 -20.09 -12.38
N PHE A 94 7.47 -19.14 -11.43
CA PHE A 94 8.72 -18.50 -11.02
C PHE A 94 9.69 -19.48 -10.33
N ALA A 95 9.17 -20.48 -9.60
CA ALA A 95 9.98 -21.53 -8.99
C ALA A 95 10.78 -22.36 -10.00
N PHE A 96 10.19 -22.59 -11.17
CA PHE A 96 10.80 -23.40 -12.25
C PHE A 96 11.44 -22.54 -13.36
N ALA A 97 11.33 -21.22 -13.30
CA ALA A 97 11.94 -20.36 -14.31
C ALA A 97 13.46 -20.59 -14.37
N ASP A 98 13.97 -20.72 -15.60
CA ASP A 98 15.40 -20.89 -15.94
C ASP A 98 15.93 -19.79 -16.85
N THR A 99 15.03 -18.95 -17.38
CA THR A 99 15.38 -17.81 -18.22
C THR A 99 14.84 -16.51 -17.66
N TYR A 100 15.54 -15.40 -17.94
CA TYR A 100 15.12 -14.06 -17.55
C TYR A 100 13.70 -13.71 -18.02
N VAL A 101 13.37 -13.99 -19.28
CA VAL A 101 12.07 -13.65 -19.88
C VAL A 101 10.94 -14.42 -19.20
N TRP A 102 11.16 -15.71 -18.90
CA TRP A 102 10.18 -16.50 -18.15
C TRP A 102 9.99 -15.98 -16.72
N ALA A 103 11.09 -15.71 -16.02
CA ALA A 103 11.04 -15.13 -14.69
C ALA A 103 10.32 -13.78 -14.67
N LEU A 104 10.62 -12.89 -15.63
CA LEU A 104 9.98 -11.57 -15.78
C LEU A 104 8.47 -11.70 -16.04
N SER A 105 8.08 -12.63 -16.92
CA SER A 105 6.67 -12.94 -17.18
C SER A 105 5.95 -13.43 -15.93
N SER A 106 6.59 -14.29 -15.14
CA SER A 106 6.03 -14.75 -13.87
C SER A 106 5.83 -13.58 -12.89
N ARG A 107 6.76 -12.64 -12.81
CA ARG A 107 6.66 -11.43 -11.97
C ARG A 107 5.57 -10.46 -12.41
N PHE A 108 5.33 -10.36 -13.70
CA PHE A 108 4.17 -9.63 -14.23
C PHE A 108 2.87 -10.18 -13.66
N PHE A 109 2.66 -11.51 -13.72
CA PHE A 109 1.45 -12.14 -13.18
C PHE A 109 1.39 -12.11 -11.65
N VAL A 110 2.52 -12.16 -10.94
CA VAL A 110 2.54 -11.88 -9.49
C VAL A 110 1.98 -10.48 -9.22
N GLY A 111 2.38 -9.46 -9.98
CA GLY A 111 1.85 -8.10 -9.85
C GLY A 111 0.34 -8.02 -10.11
N VAL A 112 -0.16 -8.73 -11.12
CA VAL A 112 -1.61 -8.80 -11.44
C VAL A 112 -2.40 -9.44 -10.29
N GLY A 113 -1.96 -10.60 -9.81
CA GLY A 113 -2.65 -11.34 -8.75
C GLY A 113 -2.60 -10.61 -7.39
N ASP A 114 -1.45 -10.04 -7.04
CA ASP A 114 -1.26 -9.24 -5.82
C ASP A 114 -2.20 -8.02 -5.79
N ALA A 115 -2.34 -7.31 -6.90
CA ALA A 115 -3.24 -6.17 -7.00
C ALA A 115 -4.70 -6.50 -6.66
N MET A 116 -5.14 -7.74 -6.90
CA MET A 116 -6.50 -8.21 -6.63
C MET A 116 -6.76 -8.48 -5.15
N THR A 117 -5.75 -8.50 -4.27
CA THR A 117 -5.92 -8.93 -2.87
C THR A 117 -6.44 -7.83 -1.97
N PHE A 118 -5.71 -6.73 -1.83
CA PHE A 118 -5.99 -5.68 -0.85
C PHE A 118 -7.38 -5.06 -1.00
N VAL A 119 -7.77 -4.67 -2.22
CA VAL A 119 -9.09 -4.07 -2.52
C VAL A 119 -10.23 -5.03 -2.15
N CYS A 120 -10.05 -6.34 -2.43
CA CYS A 120 -11.02 -7.36 -2.05
C CYS A 120 -11.18 -7.47 -0.53
N VAL A 121 -10.07 -7.48 0.23
CA VAL A 121 -10.13 -7.57 1.69
C VAL A 121 -10.81 -6.34 2.29
N LEU A 122 -10.50 -5.14 1.80
CA LEU A 122 -11.22 -3.92 2.24
C LEU A 122 -12.72 -3.98 1.91
N ARG A 123 -13.08 -4.54 0.76
CA ARG A 123 -14.51 -4.75 0.42
C ARG A 123 -15.18 -5.74 1.35
N LEU A 124 -14.52 -6.84 1.72
CA LEU A 124 -15.03 -7.80 2.72
C LEU A 124 -15.20 -7.12 4.09
N VAL A 125 -14.22 -6.32 4.53
CA VAL A 125 -14.33 -5.53 5.77
C VAL A 125 -15.59 -4.65 5.75
N ASN A 126 -15.83 -3.95 4.65
CA ASN A 126 -17.01 -3.09 4.50
C ASN A 126 -18.33 -3.86 4.51
N SER A 127 -18.33 -5.12 4.06
CA SER A 127 -19.55 -5.95 3.98
C SER A 127 -19.86 -6.71 5.27
N TRP A 128 -18.82 -7.06 6.05
CA TRP A 128 -18.96 -7.98 7.19
C TRP A 128 -18.87 -7.32 8.56
N PHE A 129 -18.30 -6.11 8.66
CA PHE A 129 -18.12 -5.43 9.95
C PHE A 129 -19.07 -4.24 10.11
N PRO A 130 -19.55 -3.97 11.34
CA PRO A 130 -20.35 -2.79 11.62
C PRO A 130 -19.51 -1.52 11.38
N THR A 131 -20.15 -0.46 10.91
CA THR A 131 -19.53 0.81 10.50
C THR A 131 -18.49 1.34 11.51
N ARG A 132 -18.76 1.21 12.82
CA ARG A 132 -17.87 1.64 13.90
C ARG A 132 -16.54 0.87 13.93
N ARG A 133 -16.52 -0.40 13.49
CA ARG A 133 -15.31 -1.26 13.49
C ARG A 133 -14.53 -1.21 12.18
N ILE A 134 -15.13 -0.74 11.10
CA ILE A 134 -14.48 -0.70 9.77
C ILE A 134 -13.13 0.03 9.80
N PRO A 135 -12.99 1.23 10.41
CA PRO A 135 -11.69 1.90 10.44
C PRO A 135 -10.59 1.07 11.10
N LEU A 136 -10.90 0.41 12.22
CA LEU A 136 -9.94 -0.47 12.91
C LEU A 136 -9.56 -1.66 12.04
N MET A 137 -10.55 -2.35 11.45
CA MET A 137 -10.31 -3.53 10.60
C MET A 137 -9.52 -3.16 9.34
N THR A 138 -9.75 -1.97 8.77
CA THR A 138 -8.98 -1.44 7.65
C THR A 138 -7.52 -1.19 8.04
N GLN A 139 -7.27 -0.57 9.18
CA GLN A 139 -5.91 -0.36 9.70
C GLN A 139 -5.20 -1.70 9.97
N LEU A 140 -5.87 -2.62 10.65
CA LEU A 140 -5.33 -3.95 10.92
C LEU A 140 -5.03 -4.72 9.63
N THR A 141 -5.88 -4.59 8.60
CA THR A 141 -5.61 -5.20 7.28
C THR A 141 -4.32 -4.66 6.69
N GLY A 142 -4.13 -3.34 6.68
CA GLY A 142 -2.91 -2.72 6.17
C GLY A 142 -1.66 -3.17 6.94
N VAL A 143 -1.70 -3.06 8.27
CA VAL A 143 -0.56 -3.36 9.14
C VAL A 143 -0.19 -4.85 9.13
N LEU A 144 -1.16 -5.73 9.38
CA LEU A 144 -0.91 -7.17 9.47
C LEU A 144 -0.55 -7.78 8.11
N GLY A 145 -1.12 -7.25 7.02
CA GLY A 145 -0.73 -7.66 5.68
C GLY A 145 0.74 -7.37 5.37
N GLN A 146 1.25 -6.22 5.84
CA GLN A 146 2.67 -5.86 5.65
C GLN A 146 3.65 -6.75 6.42
N LEU A 147 3.20 -7.52 7.42
CA LEU A 147 4.03 -8.57 8.04
C LEU A 147 4.46 -9.65 7.03
N GLY A 148 3.80 -9.77 5.89
CA GLY A 148 4.26 -10.58 4.76
C GLY A 148 5.65 -10.18 4.25
N ALA A 149 5.99 -8.89 4.27
CA ALA A 149 7.34 -8.42 3.93
C ALA A 149 8.38 -8.85 4.98
N VAL A 150 8.00 -8.89 6.26
CA VAL A 150 8.86 -9.41 7.34
C VAL A 150 9.07 -10.92 7.15
N ALA A 151 8.02 -11.65 6.78
CA ALA A 151 8.12 -13.07 6.47
C ALA A 151 8.99 -13.33 5.22
N ALA A 152 9.01 -12.42 4.26
CA ALA A 152 9.94 -12.47 3.14
C ALA A 152 11.39 -12.23 3.57
N ALA A 153 11.64 -11.34 4.54
CA ALA A 153 12.98 -11.01 4.99
C ALA A 153 13.65 -12.13 5.80
N VAL A 154 12.96 -12.85 6.66
CA VAL A 154 13.54 -13.85 7.57
C VAL A 154 13.19 -15.28 7.16
N PRO A 155 11.93 -15.75 7.20
CA PRO A 155 11.59 -17.12 6.81
C PRO A 155 11.98 -17.47 5.37
N MET A 156 11.82 -16.53 4.42
CA MET A 156 12.16 -16.81 3.02
C MET A 156 13.67 -16.89 2.81
N THR A 157 14.47 -16.04 3.46
CA THR A 157 15.93 -16.12 3.40
C THR A 157 16.43 -17.48 3.94
N TRP A 158 15.87 -17.91 5.07
CA TRP A 158 16.17 -19.23 5.60
C TRP A 158 15.77 -20.35 4.65
N ALA A 159 14.57 -20.28 4.07
CA ALA A 159 14.09 -21.29 3.14
C ALA A 159 14.97 -21.37 1.87
N LEU A 160 15.41 -20.22 1.34
CA LEU A 160 16.32 -20.16 0.19
C LEU A 160 17.68 -20.79 0.52
N ALA A 161 18.21 -20.53 1.71
CA ALA A 161 19.49 -21.11 2.14
C ALA A 161 19.39 -22.63 2.41
N ALA A 162 18.29 -23.08 3.04
CA ALA A 162 18.14 -24.48 3.44
C ALA A 162 17.63 -25.39 2.31
N TRP A 163 16.72 -24.90 1.46
CA TRP A 163 16.01 -25.71 0.46
C TRP A 163 16.33 -25.32 -0.99
N GLY A 164 17.08 -24.25 -1.19
CA GLY A 164 17.38 -23.70 -2.50
C GLY A 164 16.18 -22.98 -3.16
N TRP A 165 16.42 -22.44 -4.33
CA TRP A 165 15.46 -21.61 -5.08
C TRP A 165 14.10 -22.30 -5.31
N THR A 166 14.13 -23.43 -6.01
CA THR A 166 12.91 -24.10 -6.47
C THR A 166 12.00 -24.49 -5.30
N ASN A 167 12.56 -25.15 -4.28
CA ASN A 167 11.75 -25.63 -3.14
C ASN A 167 11.22 -24.48 -2.26
N ALA A 168 12.01 -23.41 -2.07
CA ALA A 168 11.56 -22.23 -1.33
C ALA A 168 10.37 -21.54 -2.04
N TYR A 169 10.44 -21.36 -3.34
CA TYR A 169 9.34 -20.78 -4.12
C TYR A 169 8.15 -21.73 -4.27
N LEU A 170 8.37 -23.05 -4.35
CA LEU A 170 7.30 -24.05 -4.28
C LEU A 170 6.54 -23.99 -2.95
N ALA A 171 7.24 -23.83 -1.82
CA ALA A 171 6.60 -23.72 -0.52
C ALA A 171 5.69 -22.48 -0.44
N THR A 172 6.14 -21.33 -0.98
CA THR A 172 5.29 -20.11 -1.02
C THR A 172 4.10 -20.26 -1.98
N SER A 173 4.27 -20.98 -3.08
CA SER A 173 3.16 -21.33 -3.99
C SER A 173 2.17 -22.29 -3.33
N ALA A 174 2.64 -23.31 -2.58
CA ALA A 174 1.79 -24.21 -1.83
C ALA A 174 0.95 -23.49 -0.77
N CYS A 175 1.51 -22.49 -0.06
CA CYS A 175 0.73 -21.61 0.81
C CYS A 175 -0.40 -20.90 0.04
N GLY A 176 -0.13 -20.42 -1.16
CA GLY A 176 -1.13 -19.84 -2.04
C GLY A 176 -2.25 -20.83 -2.41
N ALA A 177 -1.90 -22.06 -2.75
CA ALA A 177 -2.85 -23.12 -3.06
C ALA A 177 -3.76 -23.48 -1.87
N VAL A 178 -3.21 -23.58 -0.67
CA VAL A 178 -4.00 -23.79 0.56
C VAL A 178 -4.97 -22.64 0.78
N LEU A 179 -4.53 -21.40 0.62
CA LEU A 179 -5.37 -20.22 0.78
C LEU A 179 -6.42 -20.09 -0.34
N LEU A 180 -6.13 -20.57 -1.55
CA LEU A 180 -7.12 -20.65 -2.63
C LEU A 180 -8.28 -21.56 -2.22
N VAL A 181 -7.98 -22.74 -1.67
CA VAL A 181 -8.99 -23.68 -1.14
C VAL A 181 -9.75 -23.06 0.04
N ALA A 182 -9.03 -22.44 1.00
CA ALA A 182 -9.65 -21.76 2.13
C ALA A 182 -10.60 -20.64 1.67
N THR A 183 -10.19 -19.84 0.68
CA THR A 183 -11.01 -18.77 0.08
C THR A 183 -12.26 -19.35 -0.60
N LEU A 184 -12.08 -20.45 -1.33
CA LEU A 184 -13.20 -21.14 -2.01
C LEU A 184 -14.26 -21.63 -1.03
N VAL A 185 -13.85 -22.17 0.11
CA VAL A 185 -14.73 -22.77 1.12
C VAL A 185 -15.34 -21.73 2.05
N VAL A 186 -14.51 -20.82 2.58
CA VAL A 186 -14.86 -19.94 3.70
C VAL A 186 -15.42 -18.60 3.25
N VAL A 187 -14.82 -17.96 2.23
CA VAL A 187 -15.15 -16.58 1.88
C VAL A 187 -16.51 -16.49 1.21
N ARG A 188 -17.32 -15.53 1.67
CA ARG A 188 -18.60 -15.12 1.11
C ARG A 188 -18.66 -13.61 1.00
N ASP A 189 -19.35 -13.08 0.01
CA ASP A 189 -19.48 -11.64 -0.19
C ASP A 189 -20.43 -10.97 0.81
N SER A 190 -21.49 -11.71 1.21
CA SER A 190 -22.46 -11.26 2.21
C SER A 190 -23.04 -12.45 2.99
N LEU A 191 -23.85 -12.14 4.02
CA LEU A 191 -24.57 -13.16 4.82
C LEU A 191 -25.52 -14.01 3.97
N GLU A 192 -26.22 -13.39 3.05
CA GLU A 192 -27.29 -14.02 2.26
C GLU A 192 -26.74 -14.67 0.98
N MET A 193 -25.70 -14.08 0.38
CA MET A 193 -25.17 -14.49 -0.91
C MET A 193 -23.69 -14.87 -0.82
N ARG A 194 -23.36 -16.03 -1.38
CA ARG A 194 -21.96 -16.48 -1.48
C ARG A 194 -21.14 -15.59 -2.43
N SER A 195 -21.75 -15.10 -3.49
CA SER A 195 -21.15 -14.14 -4.42
C SER A 195 -22.20 -13.14 -4.88
N VAL A 196 -21.86 -11.86 -4.80
CA VAL A 196 -22.67 -10.75 -5.27
C VAL A 196 -22.20 -10.36 -6.68
N SER A 197 -23.12 -9.95 -7.54
CA SER A 197 -22.77 -9.37 -8.84
C SER A 197 -23.39 -7.99 -8.97
N GLY A 198 -22.59 -7.02 -9.32
CA GLY A 198 -23.04 -5.67 -9.66
C GLY A 198 -23.61 -5.59 -11.09
N PRO A 199 -24.07 -4.42 -11.52
CA PRO A 199 -24.62 -4.21 -12.85
C PRO A 199 -23.59 -4.51 -13.94
N MET A 200 -24.05 -5.01 -15.10
CA MET A 200 -23.21 -5.11 -16.30
C MET A 200 -22.98 -3.70 -16.84
N LEU A 201 -21.71 -3.30 -16.87
CA LEU A 201 -21.31 -2.04 -17.47
C LEU A 201 -20.67 -2.35 -18.84
N GLY A 202 -21.22 -1.78 -19.90
CA GLY A 202 -20.49 -1.62 -21.16
C GLY A 202 -19.34 -0.61 -21.00
N LEU A 203 -18.55 -0.41 -22.05
CA LEU A 203 -17.40 0.53 -21.99
C LEU A 203 -17.81 1.96 -21.58
N SER A 204 -18.97 2.44 -22.06
CA SER A 204 -19.53 3.71 -21.61
C SER A 204 -19.85 3.73 -20.12
N GLY A 205 -20.51 2.69 -19.60
CA GLY A 205 -20.85 2.58 -18.18
C GLY A 205 -19.60 2.47 -17.27
N ILE A 206 -18.53 1.84 -17.74
CA ILE A 206 -17.23 1.84 -17.04
C ILE A 206 -16.68 3.26 -16.96
N LYS A 207 -16.65 3.99 -18.08
CA LYS A 207 -16.21 5.39 -18.13
C LYS A 207 -17.04 6.26 -17.19
N ASP A 208 -18.36 6.11 -17.22
CA ASP A 208 -19.29 6.86 -16.37
C ASP A 208 -19.08 6.55 -14.89
N SER A 209 -18.87 5.29 -14.54
CA SER A 209 -18.58 4.85 -13.17
C SER A 209 -17.24 5.43 -12.65
N LEU A 210 -16.22 5.43 -13.48
CA LEU A 210 -14.91 6.01 -13.16
C LEU A 210 -15.03 7.53 -13.01
N ALA A 211 -15.69 8.19 -13.96
CA ALA A 211 -15.91 9.63 -13.91
C ALA A 211 -16.69 10.03 -12.66
N ALA A 212 -17.81 9.36 -12.38
CA ALA A 212 -18.63 9.63 -11.21
C ALA A 212 -17.90 9.34 -9.87
N SER A 213 -17.04 8.33 -9.83
CA SER A 213 -16.20 8.06 -8.66
C SER A 213 -15.13 9.14 -8.48
N TRP A 214 -14.46 9.55 -9.56
CA TRP A 214 -13.43 10.58 -9.53
C TRP A 214 -13.99 11.97 -9.28
N GLU A 215 -15.13 12.32 -9.83
CA GLU A 215 -15.77 13.63 -9.64
C GLU A 215 -16.20 13.88 -8.20
N HIS A 216 -16.41 12.82 -7.41
CA HIS A 216 -16.81 12.97 -6.03
C HIS A 216 -15.67 13.58 -5.20
N PRO A 217 -15.89 14.75 -4.52
CA PRO A 217 -14.84 15.41 -3.75
C PRO A 217 -14.20 14.54 -2.66
N GLY A 218 -14.97 13.61 -2.08
CA GLY A 218 -14.48 12.68 -1.08
C GLY A 218 -13.48 11.67 -1.64
N THR A 219 -13.70 11.16 -2.86
CA THR A 219 -12.74 10.27 -3.53
C THR A 219 -11.45 11.01 -3.86
N ARG A 220 -11.54 12.22 -4.43
CA ARG A 220 -10.36 13.06 -4.70
C ARG A 220 -9.61 13.42 -3.42
N LEU A 221 -10.34 13.75 -2.35
CA LEU A 221 -9.74 14.02 -1.04
C LEU A 221 -8.99 12.77 -0.53
N GLY A 222 -9.62 11.58 -0.58
CA GLY A 222 -9.01 10.31 -0.21
C GLY A 222 -7.77 9.99 -1.04
N PHE A 223 -7.81 10.20 -2.36
CA PHE A 223 -6.69 10.04 -3.27
C PHE A 223 -5.49 10.90 -2.85
N TRP A 224 -5.70 12.20 -2.63
CA TRP A 224 -4.62 13.11 -2.25
C TRP A 224 -4.09 12.85 -0.84
N MET A 225 -4.93 12.36 0.08
CA MET A 225 -4.47 11.92 1.40
C MET A 225 -3.54 10.72 1.28
N HIS A 226 -3.94 9.69 0.54
CA HIS A 226 -3.15 8.48 0.33
C HIS A 226 -1.87 8.79 -0.46
N PHE A 227 -1.96 9.62 -1.50
CA PHE A 227 -0.84 10.16 -2.27
C PHE A 227 0.22 10.79 -1.36
N SER A 228 -0.18 11.64 -0.40
CA SER A 228 0.75 12.49 0.35
C SER A 228 1.35 11.81 1.58
N THR A 229 0.76 10.75 2.10
CA THR A 229 1.17 10.17 3.38
C THR A 229 1.90 8.84 3.25
N GLN A 230 1.59 8.03 2.23
CA GLN A 230 2.16 6.70 2.09
C GLN A 230 3.60 6.73 1.54
N PHE A 231 3.87 7.60 0.57
CA PHE A 231 5.04 7.49 -0.30
C PHE A 231 6.38 7.59 0.45
N SER A 232 6.51 8.47 1.46
CA SER A 232 7.79 8.67 2.15
C SER A 232 8.26 7.40 2.86
N ALA A 233 7.39 6.75 3.64
CA ALA A 233 7.71 5.48 4.28
C ALA A 233 7.97 4.36 3.26
N THR A 234 7.23 4.35 2.13
CA THR A 234 7.42 3.37 1.05
C THR A 234 8.77 3.54 0.37
N VAL A 235 9.17 4.78 0.05
CA VAL A 235 10.47 5.12 -0.56
C VAL A 235 11.62 4.71 0.34
N MET A 236 11.50 5.00 1.64
CA MET A 236 12.49 4.62 2.64
C MET A 236 12.59 3.10 2.82
N GLY A 237 11.46 2.42 2.96
CA GLY A 237 11.43 0.97 3.18
C GLY A 237 11.73 0.14 1.93
N LEU A 238 11.52 0.69 0.73
CA LEU A 238 11.65 -0.07 -0.51
C LEU A 238 13.04 0.02 -1.14
N LEU A 239 13.63 1.23 -1.17
CA LEU A 239 14.86 1.45 -1.94
C LEU A 239 15.81 2.46 -1.29
N TRP A 240 15.39 3.68 -1.02
CA TRP A 240 16.31 4.79 -0.73
C TRP A 240 16.62 5.00 0.75
N GLY A 241 15.91 4.33 1.69
CA GLY A 241 16.19 4.51 3.12
C GLY A 241 17.53 3.95 3.55
N TYR A 242 17.85 2.73 3.12
CA TYR A 242 19.13 2.11 3.48
C TYR A 242 20.33 2.88 2.90
N PRO A 243 20.39 3.21 1.61
CA PRO A 243 21.46 4.05 1.05
C PRO A 243 21.56 5.43 1.72
N PHE A 244 20.42 6.08 1.98
CA PHE A 244 20.40 7.36 2.68
C PHE A 244 21.06 7.28 4.07
N PHE A 245 20.79 6.21 4.84
CA PHE A 245 21.37 6.06 6.16
C PHE A 245 22.85 5.67 6.12
N VAL A 246 23.23 4.78 5.21
CA VAL A 246 24.63 4.30 5.12
C VAL A 246 25.53 5.33 4.43
N GLU A 247 25.20 5.74 3.21
CA GLU A 247 26.03 6.64 2.40
C GLU A 247 25.76 8.10 2.73
N GLY A 248 24.49 8.49 2.89
CA GLY A 248 24.10 9.86 3.17
C GLY A 248 24.38 10.32 4.60
N GLN A 249 24.25 9.43 5.59
CA GLN A 249 24.42 9.75 7.02
C GLN A 249 25.62 9.05 7.67
N GLY A 250 26.37 8.21 6.94
CA GLY A 250 27.56 7.53 7.44
C GLY A 250 27.31 6.48 8.52
N LEU A 251 26.11 5.89 8.57
CA LEU A 251 25.77 4.88 9.57
C LEU A 251 26.27 3.49 9.17
N SER A 252 26.48 2.63 10.17
CA SER A 252 26.71 1.21 9.91
C SER A 252 25.47 0.53 9.33
N SER A 253 25.67 -0.59 8.64
CA SER A 253 24.57 -1.41 8.06
C SER A 253 23.56 -1.84 9.12
N GLU A 254 24.03 -2.18 10.32
CA GLU A 254 23.19 -2.61 11.45
C GLU A 254 22.32 -1.44 11.96
N ALA A 255 22.91 -0.25 12.11
CA ALA A 255 22.19 0.93 12.57
C ALA A 255 21.13 1.37 11.54
N ALA A 256 21.45 1.32 10.25
CA ALA A 256 20.50 1.58 9.17
C ALA A 256 19.33 0.57 9.16
N GLY A 257 19.63 -0.72 9.29
CA GLY A 257 18.63 -1.78 9.38
C GLY A 257 17.72 -1.62 10.61
N LEU A 258 18.28 -1.22 11.76
CA LEU A 258 17.50 -0.97 12.97
C LEU A 258 16.54 0.22 12.79
N LEU A 259 16.96 1.31 12.15
CA LEU A 259 16.09 2.46 11.85
C LEU A 259 14.90 2.05 10.97
N LEU A 260 15.13 1.28 9.91
CA LEU A 260 14.05 0.78 9.06
C LEU A 260 13.10 -0.15 9.83
N THR A 261 13.62 -0.97 10.75
CA THR A 261 12.80 -1.80 11.63
C THR A 261 11.94 -0.96 12.57
N ILE A 262 12.51 0.09 13.20
CA ILE A 262 11.77 1.03 14.04
C ILE A 262 10.65 1.70 13.25
N MET A 263 10.88 2.07 11.99
CA MET A 263 9.84 2.63 11.12
C MET A 263 8.67 1.67 10.93
N VAL A 264 8.94 0.39 10.66
CA VAL A 264 7.88 -0.64 10.51
C VAL A 264 7.10 -0.82 11.81
N LEU A 265 7.79 -0.91 12.95
CA LEU A 265 7.15 -1.00 14.26
C LEU A 265 6.27 0.23 14.56
N SER A 266 6.71 1.41 14.15
CA SER A 266 5.94 2.65 14.28
C SER A 266 4.66 2.62 13.45
N ILE A 267 4.73 2.15 12.19
CA ILE A 267 3.54 1.93 11.35
C ILE A 267 2.52 1.06 12.08
N MET A 268 3.00 -0.03 12.71
CA MET A 268 2.13 -0.96 13.44
C MET A 268 1.51 -0.30 14.68
N ALA A 269 2.30 0.40 15.46
CA ALA A 269 1.87 1.02 16.73
C ALA A 269 0.84 2.13 16.51
N PHE A 270 1.00 2.95 15.48
CA PHE A 270 0.07 4.05 15.20
C PHE A 270 -1.27 3.61 14.58
N GLY A 271 -1.37 2.41 14.00
CA GLY A 271 -2.59 1.93 13.36
C GLY A 271 -3.85 2.04 14.23
N PRO A 272 -3.88 1.42 15.42
CA PRO A 272 -5.03 1.50 16.33
C PRO A 272 -5.37 2.93 16.77
N THR A 273 -4.34 3.76 17.02
CA THR A 273 -4.50 5.16 17.39
C THR A 273 -5.23 5.96 16.32
N PHE A 274 -4.82 5.80 15.05
CA PHE A 274 -5.48 6.46 13.92
C PHE A 274 -6.91 5.96 13.72
N ALA A 275 -7.16 4.66 13.87
CA ALA A 275 -8.51 4.11 13.81
C ALA A 275 -9.43 4.76 14.88
N TRP A 276 -8.93 4.91 16.08
CA TRP A 276 -9.66 5.58 17.17
C TRP A 276 -9.90 7.07 16.88
N LEU A 277 -8.87 7.81 16.47
CA LEU A 277 -8.95 9.23 16.14
C LEU A 277 -10.01 9.53 15.07
N ILE A 278 -10.00 8.77 13.94
CA ILE A 278 -10.93 9.01 12.84
C ILE A 278 -12.36 8.59 13.15
N THR A 279 -12.54 7.64 14.06
CA THR A 279 -13.87 7.22 14.53
C THR A 279 -14.43 8.24 15.54
N ARG A 280 -13.57 8.77 16.41
CA ARG A 280 -13.98 9.73 17.45
C ARG A 280 -14.25 11.13 16.90
N TRP A 281 -13.46 11.56 15.87
CA TRP A 281 -13.54 12.89 15.27
C TRP A 281 -13.60 12.83 13.74
N PRO A 282 -14.69 12.35 13.15
CA PRO A 282 -14.80 12.17 11.70
C PRO A 282 -14.66 13.47 10.90
N TRP A 283 -15.07 14.62 11.48
CA TRP A 283 -14.90 15.94 10.87
C TRP A 283 -13.44 16.35 10.70
N HIS A 284 -12.53 15.83 11.54
CA HIS A 284 -11.13 16.23 11.60
C HIS A 284 -10.18 15.29 10.83
N ARG A 285 -10.69 14.28 10.11
CA ARG A 285 -9.88 13.34 9.31
C ARG A 285 -8.83 14.03 8.45
N SER A 286 -9.23 15.06 7.67
CA SER A 286 -8.32 15.80 6.82
C SER A 286 -7.32 16.68 7.57
N THR A 287 -7.71 17.19 8.74
CA THR A 287 -6.81 17.96 9.61
C THR A 287 -5.73 17.05 10.19
N LEU A 288 -6.11 15.85 10.67
CA LEU A 288 -5.16 14.85 11.15
C LEU A 288 -4.12 14.51 10.08
N VAL A 289 -4.56 14.25 8.85
CA VAL A 289 -3.65 13.94 7.73
C VAL A 289 -2.72 15.12 7.42
N LEU A 290 -3.22 16.35 7.40
CA LEU A 290 -2.39 17.53 7.18
C LEU A 290 -1.35 17.74 8.29
N ILE A 291 -1.69 17.45 9.56
CA ILE A 291 -0.74 17.48 10.67
C ILE A 291 0.36 16.43 10.45
N VAL A 292 0.01 15.22 10.05
CA VAL A 292 1.00 14.17 9.77
C VAL A 292 1.94 14.58 8.64
N ILE A 293 1.40 15.10 7.53
CA ILE A 293 2.21 15.59 6.41
C ILE A 293 3.17 16.69 6.88
N ALA A 294 2.67 17.66 7.64
CA ALA A 294 3.48 18.75 8.18
C ALA A 294 4.57 18.23 9.14
N SER A 295 4.25 17.25 9.98
CA SER A 295 5.22 16.64 10.91
C SER A 295 6.31 15.89 10.15
N ILE A 296 5.96 15.08 9.15
CA ILE A 296 6.93 14.36 8.31
C ILE A 296 7.82 15.36 7.56
N ALA A 297 7.22 16.35 6.90
CA ALA A 297 7.97 17.36 6.16
C ALA A 297 8.90 18.19 7.08
N ALA A 298 8.41 18.60 8.27
CA ALA A 298 9.23 19.33 9.24
C ALA A 298 10.42 18.50 9.72
N MET A 299 10.22 17.21 10.01
CA MET A 299 11.34 16.33 10.42
C MET A 299 12.37 16.13 9.32
N TRP A 300 11.91 15.92 8.08
CA TRP A 300 12.82 15.88 6.94
C TRP A 300 13.58 17.20 6.77
N ALA A 301 12.90 18.35 6.90
CA ALA A 301 13.58 19.65 6.84
C ALA A 301 14.67 19.80 7.90
N VAL A 302 14.40 19.37 9.13
CA VAL A 302 15.39 19.41 10.22
C VAL A 302 16.58 18.49 9.91
N VAL A 303 16.33 17.26 9.45
CA VAL A 303 17.41 16.30 9.14
C VAL A 303 18.25 16.75 7.95
N LEU A 304 17.61 17.25 6.88
CA LEU A 304 18.35 17.70 5.69
C LEU A 304 19.06 19.04 5.86
N ALA A 305 18.61 19.87 6.79
CA ALA A 305 19.29 21.13 7.17
C ALA A 305 20.32 20.94 8.28
N TRP A 306 20.51 19.73 8.82
CA TRP A 306 21.47 19.48 9.88
C TRP A 306 22.90 19.63 9.36
N PRO A 307 23.78 20.34 10.07
CA PRO A 307 25.16 20.52 9.64
C PRO A 307 25.92 19.18 9.77
N GLY A 308 26.26 18.56 8.65
CA GLY A 308 26.88 17.23 8.59
C GLY A 308 25.88 16.09 8.82
N ALA A 309 26.39 14.96 9.33
CA ALA A 309 25.56 13.81 9.65
C ALA A 309 24.62 14.11 10.83
N ALA A 310 23.34 13.82 10.67
CA ALA A 310 22.36 14.01 11.73
C ALA A 310 22.59 13.00 12.88
N PRO A 311 22.44 13.40 14.15
CA PRO A 311 22.63 12.48 15.26
C PRO A 311 21.60 11.33 15.23
N TYR A 312 22.03 10.15 15.67
CA TYR A 312 21.22 8.93 15.57
C TYR A 312 19.80 9.07 16.19
N TRP A 313 19.68 9.74 17.34
CA TRP A 313 18.38 9.97 17.97
C TRP A 313 17.42 10.78 17.10
N LEU A 314 17.94 11.74 16.30
CA LEU A 314 17.13 12.54 15.38
C LEU A 314 16.61 11.68 14.22
N LEU A 315 17.44 10.75 13.73
CA LEU A 315 17.05 9.79 12.71
C LEU A 315 16.02 8.78 13.24
N VAL A 316 16.12 8.39 14.53
CA VAL A 316 15.07 7.59 15.20
C VAL A 316 13.74 8.36 15.20
N VAL A 317 13.75 9.64 15.58
CA VAL A 317 12.51 10.46 15.56
C VAL A 317 11.98 10.61 14.13
N LEU A 318 12.85 10.78 13.13
CA LEU A 318 12.46 10.84 11.72
C LEU A 318 11.70 9.58 11.31
N VAL A 319 12.26 8.39 11.54
CA VAL A 319 11.62 7.13 11.10
C VAL A 319 10.33 6.83 11.86
N VAL A 320 10.25 7.20 13.14
CA VAL A 320 9.01 7.09 13.94
C VAL A 320 7.91 7.97 13.34
N ILE A 321 8.21 9.22 13.01
CA ILE A 321 7.26 10.15 12.42
C ILE A 321 6.90 9.74 10.98
N CYS A 322 7.87 9.28 10.18
CA CYS A 322 7.59 8.72 8.85
C CYS A 322 6.65 7.50 8.93
N GLY A 323 6.79 6.68 9.96
CA GLY A 323 5.92 5.54 10.23
C GLY A 323 4.44 5.92 10.42
N MET A 324 4.12 7.14 10.89
CA MET A 324 2.74 7.63 10.96
C MET A 324 2.07 7.74 9.59
N GLY A 325 2.86 7.88 8.52
CA GLY A 325 2.34 8.02 7.15
C GLY A 325 1.51 6.83 6.69
N GLY A 326 1.89 5.60 7.05
CA GLY A 326 1.15 4.38 6.73
C GLY A 326 -0.30 4.43 7.25
N PRO A 327 -0.52 4.50 8.57
CA PRO A 327 -1.86 4.63 9.15
C PRO A 327 -2.63 5.87 8.68
N ALA A 328 -1.96 7.00 8.49
CA ALA A 328 -2.60 8.21 7.97
C ALA A 328 -3.13 8.01 6.54
N SER A 329 -2.45 7.22 5.72
CA SER A 329 -2.87 6.91 4.36
C SER A 329 -4.19 6.14 4.31
N MET A 330 -4.43 5.27 5.29
CA MET A 330 -5.67 4.48 5.40
C MET A 330 -6.92 5.35 5.62
N VAL A 331 -6.77 6.57 6.13
CA VAL A 331 -7.88 7.54 6.27
C VAL A 331 -8.53 7.86 4.92
N GLY A 332 -7.75 7.83 3.84
CA GLY A 332 -8.25 8.03 2.48
C GLY A 332 -9.29 6.99 2.07
N PHE A 333 -9.11 5.74 2.45
CA PHE A 333 -10.06 4.65 2.13
C PHE A 333 -11.38 4.79 2.88
N ASP A 334 -11.33 5.26 4.14
CA ASP A 334 -12.56 5.53 4.89
C ASP A 334 -13.37 6.66 4.27
N LEU A 335 -12.72 7.70 3.73
CA LEU A 335 -13.39 8.73 2.93
C LEU A 335 -13.97 8.18 1.63
N GLY A 336 -13.23 7.35 0.91
CA GLY A 336 -13.74 6.67 -0.29
C GLY A 336 -15.03 5.89 -0.01
N ARG A 337 -15.03 5.14 1.08
CA ARG A 337 -16.19 4.35 1.54
C ARG A 337 -17.38 5.22 1.93
N THR A 338 -17.17 6.28 2.70
CA THR A 338 -18.27 7.14 3.18
C THR A 338 -18.80 8.12 2.13
N SER A 339 -18.09 8.27 1.02
CA SER A 339 -18.41 9.24 -0.04
C SER A 339 -18.97 8.59 -1.31
N ASN A 340 -18.99 7.28 -1.40
CA ASN A 340 -19.46 6.57 -2.60
C ASN A 340 -20.56 5.56 -2.26
N PRO A 341 -21.53 5.34 -3.17
CA PRO A 341 -22.51 4.30 -3.00
C PRO A 341 -21.85 2.92 -3.01
N VAL A 342 -22.47 1.95 -2.36
CA VAL A 342 -21.93 0.60 -2.13
C VAL A 342 -21.41 -0.07 -3.40
N PHE A 343 -22.08 0.13 -4.53
CA PHE A 343 -21.72 -0.47 -5.83
C PHE A 343 -20.53 0.21 -6.53
N ARG A 344 -19.95 1.28 -5.98
CA ARG A 344 -18.76 1.98 -6.50
C ARG A 344 -17.65 2.13 -5.46
N VAL A 345 -17.80 1.57 -4.27
CA VAL A 345 -16.81 1.71 -3.19
C VAL A 345 -15.46 1.09 -3.58
N SER A 346 -15.47 -0.04 -4.27
CA SER A 346 -14.22 -0.71 -4.64
C SER A 346 -13.50 0.04 -5.76
N THR A 347 -14.23 0.61 -6.72
CA THR A 347 -13.68 1.51 -7.74
C THR A 347 -13.03 2.74 -7.08
N ALA A 348 -13.71 3.39 -6.15
CA ALA A 348 -13.14 4.51 -5.39
C ALA A 348 -11.90 4.09 -4.58
N THR A 349 -11.92 2.92 -3.96
CA THR A 349 -10.78 2.33 -3.24
C THR A 349 -9.58 2.13 -4.17
N GLY A 350 -9.79 1.56 -5.35
CA GLY A 350 -8.74 1.39 -6.37
C GLY A 350 -8.12 2.72 -6.81
N ILE A 351 -8.96 3.73 -7.10
CA ILE A 351 -8.50 5.08 -7.44
C ILE A 351 -7.65 5.68 -6.30
N ILE A 352 -8.09 5.55 -5.06
CA ILE A 352 -7.39 6.08 -3.89
C ILE A 352 -6.04 5.36 -3.72
N ASN A 353 -6.02 4.04 -3.82
CA ASN A 353 -4.80 3.24 -3.68
C ASN A 353 -3.76 3.60 -4.75
N GLN A 354 -4.21 3.82 -5.98
CA GLN A 354 -3.33 4.24 -7.07
C GLN A 354 -2.57 5.54 -6.74
N GLY A 355 -3.17 6.47 -5.99
CA GLY A 355 -2.52 7.73 -5.59
C GLY A 355 -1.21 7.51 -4.85
N GLY A 356 -1.18 6.60 -3.86
CA GLY A 356 0.04 6.30 -3.10
C GLY A 356 1.15 5.68 -3.95
N PHE A 357 0.79 4.82 -4.92
CA PHE A 357 1.76 4.22 -5.83
C PHE A 357 2.30 5.22 -6.85
N ILE A 358 1.47 6.11 -7.39
CA ILE A 358 1.93 7.21 -8.26
C ILE A 358 2.96 8.06 -7.51
N ALA A 359 2.66 8.48 -6.27
CA ALA A 359 3.58 9.26 -5.46
C ALA A 359 4.89 8.51 -5.19
N SER A 360 4.80 7.24 -4.79
CA SER A 360 5.97 6.42 -4.47
C SER A 360 6.87 6.22 -5.69
N LEU A 361 6.31 5.82 -6.83
CA LEU A 361 7.08 5.62 -8.08
C LEU A 361 7.71 6.92 -8.57
N THR A 362 6.96 8.02 -8.54
CA THR A 362 7.46 9.35 -8.91
C THR A 362 8.62 9.77 -8.01
N THR A 363 8.48 9.56 -6.69
CA THR A 363 9.54 9.94 -5.73
C THR A 363 10.78 9.08 -5.88
N VAL A 364 10.61 7.75 -6.04
CA VAL A 364 11.74 6.83 -6.27
C VAL A 364 12.53 7.24 -7.52
N ALA A 365 11.82 7.56 -8.61
CA ALA A 365 12.45 7.97 -9.86
C ALA A 365 13.14 9.34 -9.74
N LEU A 366 12.50 10.32 -9.09
CA LEU A 366 13.09 11.65 -8.89
C LEU A 366 14.34 11.58 -8.02
N ILE A 367 14.34 10.80 -6.94
CA ILE A 367 15.50 10.62 -6.08
C ILE A 367 16.66 10.02 -6.89
N GLY A 368 16.41 8.94 -7.65
CA GLY A 368 17.44 8.33 -8.49
C GLY A 368 18.04 9.30 -9.50
N LEU A 369 17.18 10.01 -10.24
CA LEU A 369 17.63 10.99 -11.23
C LEU A 369 18.46 12.14 -10.61
N ILE A 370 18.08 12.61 -9.43
CA ILE A 370 18.82 13.67 -8.73
C ILE A 370 20.16 13.15 -8.20
N LEU A 371 20.18 11.93 -7.66
CA LEU A 371 21.42 11.28 -7.21
C LEU A 371 22.41 11.13 -8.38
N ASP A 372 21.95 10.59 -9.52
CA ASP A 372 22.80 10.42 -10.71
C ASP A 372 23.29 11.77 -11.25
N TRP A 373 22.43 12.79 -11.27
CA TRP A 373 22.79 14.13 -11.72
C TRP A 373 23.81 14.83 -10.81
N ARG A 374 23.75 14.56 -9.50
CA ARG A 374 24.61 15.19 -8.49
C ARG A 374 25.88 14.40 -8.17
N THR A 375 26.04 13.21 -8.72
CA THR A 375 27.23 12.38 -8.51
C THR A 375 28.18 12.53 -9.68
N PRO A 376 29.44 12.89 -9.45
CA PRO A 376 30.44 12.97 -10.51
C PRO A 376 30.64 11.63 -11.24
N ALA A 377 30.89 11.69 -12.52
CA ALA A 377 31.15 10.48 -13.32
C ALA A 377 32.44 9.79 -12.84
N GLY A 378 32.30 8.53 -12.42
CA GLY A 378 33.41 7.70 -11.94
C GLY A 378 33.47 7.50 -10.44
N ASP A 379 32.62 8.15 -9.65
CA ASP A 379 32.50 7.89 -8.22
C ASP A 379 31.82 6.55 -7.92
N SER A 380 32.34 5.81 -6.95
CA SER A 380 31.76 4.57 -6.45
C SER A 380 30.82 4.85 -5.28
N GLY A 381 29.59 5.32 -5.53
CA GLY A 381 28.60 5.65 -4.51
C GLY A 381 28.09 7.09 -4.61
N TYR A 382 27.08 7.40 -3.82
CA TYR A 382 26.44 8.71 -3.83
C TYR A 382 26.95 9.59 -2.68
N PRO A 383 27.48 10.82 -2.94
CA PRO A 383 27.94 11.70 -1.87
C PRO A 383 26.77 12.17 -0.98
N PRO A 384 27.01 12.45 0.32
CA PRO A 384 25.97 12.90 1.27
C PRO A 384 25.18 14.11 0.80
N GLU A 385 25.83 15.06 0.12
CA GLU A 385 25.17 16.24 -0.45
C GLU A 385 24.16 15.88 -1.54
N ALA A 386 24.43 14.86 -2.36
CA ALA A 386 23.48 14.38 -3.37
C ALA A 386 22.21 13.85 -2.74
N PHE A 387 22.31 13.12 -1.61
CA PHE A 387 21.15 12.69 -0.83
C PHE A 387 20.32 13.84 -0.27
N THR A 388 20.97 14.92 0.19
CA THR A 388 20.27 16.12 0.67
C THR A 388 19.35 16.70 -0.43
N TRP A 389 19.86 16.84 -1.64
CA TRP A 389 19.07 17.30 -2.78
C TRP A 389 18.01 16.30 -3.20
N ALA A 390 18.37 15.03 -3.29
CA ALA A 390 17.47 13.98 -3.74
C ALA A 390 16.27 13.79 -2.80
N MET A 391 16.51 13.71 -1.49
CA MET A 391 15.45 13.59 -0.50
C MET A 391 14.58 14.84 -0.40
N SER A 392 15.11 16.02 -0.76
CA SER A 392 14.33 17.27 -0.83
C SER A 392 13.22 17.24 -1.88
N ALA A 393 13.31 16.37 -2.90
CA ALA A 393 12.25 16.21 -3.90
C ALA A 393 10.87 15.85 -3.28
N GLN A 394 10.85 15.21 -2.11
CA GLN A 394 9.63 14.85 -1.39
C GLN A 394 8.76 16.08 -1.05
N PHE A 395 9.38 17.25 -0.79
CA PHE A 395 8.64 18.47 -0.45
C PHE A 395 7.69 18.92 -1.55
N LEU A 396 8.04 18.66 -2.82
CA LEU A 396 7.17 18.99 -3.96
C LEU A 396 5.86 18.18 -3.89
N LEU A 397 5.94 16.91 -3.55
CA LEU A 397 4.77 16.04 -3.46
C LEU A 397 3.93 16.37 -2.24
N TRP A 398 4.56 16.67 -1.09
CA TRP A 398 3.82 17.11 0.10
C TRP A 398 3.13 18.45 -0.13
N GLY A 399 3.80 19.42 -0.76
CA GLY A 399 3.23 20.71 -1.10
C GLY A 399 2.03 20.59 -2.04
N LEU A 400 2.16 19.80 -3.11
CA LEU A 400 1.08 19.50 -4.03
C LEU A 400 -0.09 18.82 -3.31
N GLY A 401 0.20 17.77 -2.56
CA GLY A 401 -0.81 16.98 -1.85
C GLY A 401 -1.55 17.79 -0.79
N ALA A 402 -0.84 18.54 0.06
CA ALA A 402 -1.44 19.38 1.09
C ALA A 402 -2.38 20.44 0.48
N THR A 403 -1.97 21.07 -0.61
CA THR A 403 -2.78 22.06 -1.35
C THR A 403 -4.07 21.42 -1.88
N GLN A 404 -3.97 20.24 -2.48
CA GLN A 404 -5.14 19.52 -2.99
C GLN A 404 -6.04 18.99 -1.88
N ILE A 405 -5.48 18.48 -0.78
CA ILE A 405 -6.25 18.07 0.40
C ILE A 405 -7.06 19.27 0.92
N TRP A 406 -6.45 20.43 1.06
CA TRP A 406 -7.13 21.64 1.53
C TRP A 406 -8.25 22.09 0.57
N ARG A 407 -8.00 22.05 -0.76
CA ARG A 407 -8.98 22.33 -1.80
C ARG A 407 -10.18 21.39 -1.76
N TYR A 408 -9.93 20.06 -1.76
CA TYR A 408 -11.01 19.07 -1.80
C TYR A 408 -11.72 18.89 -0.46
N ARG A 409 -11.09 19.18 0.66
CA ARG A 409 -11.73 19.31 1.96
C ARG A 409 -12.83 20.37 1.94
N ARG A 410 -12.55 21.54 1.39
CA ARG A 410 -13.55 22.62 1.26
C ARG A 410 -14.72 22.20 0.38
N LYS A 411 -14.43 21.63 -0.80
CA LYS A 411 -15.45 21.14 -1.73
C LYS A 411 -16.31 20.02 -1.12
N GLY A 412 -15.69 19.06 -0.42
CA GLY A 412 -16.40 17.96 0.23
C GLY A 412 -17.33 18.45 1.34
N ARG A 413 -16.86 19.40 2.16
CA ARG A 413 -17.68 20.00 3.22
C ARG A 413 -18.85 20.81 2.67
N ALA A 414 -18.62 21.58 1.62
CA ALA A 414 -19.68 22.35 0.94
C ALA A 414 -20.73 21.43 0.29
N ARG A 415 -20.30 20.27 -0.23
CA ARG A 415 -21.20 19.28 -0.78
C ARG A 415 -22.03 18.62 0.32
N LEU A 416 -21.40 18.19 1.42
CA LEU A 416 -22.09 17.60 2.55
C LEU A 416 -23.16 18.53 3.13
N LEU A 417 -22.87 19.83 3.25
CA LEU A 417 -23.85 20.84 3.69
C LEU A 417 -25.07 20.94 2.77
N ARG A 418 -24.89 20.74 1.46
CA ARG A 418 -25.99 20.77 0.50
C ARG A 418 -26.80 19.48 0.47
N ASP A 419 -26.10 18.34 0.49
CA ASP A 419 -26.69 17.03 0.24
C ASP A 419 -27.28 16.43 1.53
N ASP A 420 -26.70 16.74 2.71
CA ASP A 420 -27.13 16.25 4.03
C ASP A 420 -26.76 17.28 5.13
N PRO A 421 -27.57 18.36 5.30
CA PRO A 421 -27.31 19.40 6.32
C PRO A 421 -27.33 18.87 7.75
N GLU A 422 -28.16 17.86 8.04
CA GLU A 422 -28.25 17.25 9.40
C GLU A 422 -26.94 16.54 9.75
N LEU A 423 -26.44 15.70 8.86
CA LEU A 423 -25.15 15.02 9.05
C LEU A 423 -24.00 16.04 9.12
N TRP A 424 -24.05 17.11 8.35
CA TRP A 424 -23.07 18.19 8.41
C TRP A 424 -23.07 18.85 9.80
N SER A 425 -24.24 19.21 10.34
CA SER A 425 -24.42 19.79 11.66
C SER A 425 -23.88 18.86 12.76
N GLN A 426 -24.30 17.58 12.73
CA GLN A 426 -23.84 16.56 13.69
C GLN A 426 -22.31 16.40 13.68
N GLN A 427 -21.69 16.37 12.52
CA GLN A 427 -20.23 16.18 12.40
C GLN A 427 -19.43 17.43 12.71
N SER A 428 -19.91 18.61 12.29
CA SER A 428 -19.21 19.87 12.47
C SER A 428 -19.36 20.48 13.86
N GLY A 429 -20.39 20.09 14.61
CA GLY A 429 -20.81 20.74 15.86
C GLY A 429 -21.30 22.18 15.64
N ARG A 430 -21.71 22.54 14.42
CA ARG A 430 -22.24 23.85 14.05
C ARG A 430 -23.72 23.70 13.71
N PRO A 431 -24.55 24.67 14.12
CA PRO A 431 -25.98 24.70 13.77
C PRO A 431 -26.21 24.88 12.28
#